data_805d240c219c9971bf24562f9ed4c03f
#
_entry.id   805d240c219c9971bf24562f9ed4c03f
#
_cell.length_a   1.000
_cell.length_b   1.000
_cell.length_c   1.000
_cell.angle_alpha   90.00
_cell.angle_beta   90.00
_cell.angle_gamma   90.00
#
_symmetry.space_group_name_H-M   'P 1'
#
loop_
_entity.id
_entity.type
_entity.pdbx_description
1 polymer ?
#
loop_
_entity_poly.entity_id
_entity_poly.type
_entity_poly.pdbx_seq_one_letter_code
_entity_poly.pdbx_strand_id
1 'polypeptide(L)'
;MVTTQALTNIFDHFDRNLLTPYAVGFDRVFDRLDHYVANQSRMTPTGFPPYNIRRDGDYNYVIEMALAGMSKDDLEVQVADGNLTVRSIDKKEDEGELLHRGISFRKFTRSWTLADDVIVKDAKMENGMLLIHLEHVVPEEKKPRTVKIK
;
A
#
# COMPACT_ATOMS: atom_id res chain seq x y z
N MET A 1 -16.45 -18.42 -30.52
CA MET A 1 -15.77 -19.16 -29.43
C MET A 1 -14.53 -18.39 -29.05
N VAL A 2 -14.51 -17.80 -27.85
CA VAL A 2 -13.27 -17.22 -27.33
C VAL A 2 -12.41 -18.38 -26.87
N THR A 3 -11.29 -18.61 -27.53
CA THR A 3 -10.39 -19.70 -27.20
C THR A 3 -9.76 -19.44 -25.81
N THR A 4 -9.58 -20.49 -25.04
CA THR A 4 -8.96 -20.46 -23.70
C THR A 4 -7.62 -19.68 -23.69
N GLN A 5 -6.89 -19.65 -24.80
CA GLN A 5 -5.67 -18.85 -24.97
C GLN A 5 -5.88 -17.34 -24.96
N ALA A 6 -7.05 -16.85 -25.40
CA ALA A 6 -7.33 -15.41 -25.39
C ALA A 6 -7.62 -14.88 -23.99
N LEU A 7 -8.19 -15.72 -23.13
CA LEU A 7 -8.41 -15.38 -21.71
C LEU A 7 -7.12 -15.39 -20.90
N THR A 8 -6.21 -16.34 -21.19
CA THR A 8 -4.90 -16.41 -20.54
C THR A 8 -4.10 -15.14 -20.79
N ASN A 9 -4.11 -14.61 -22.02
CA ASN A 9 -3.37 -13.39 -22.37
C ASN A 9 -3.89 -12.11 -21.68
N ILE A 10 -5.16 -12.07 -21.29
CA ILE A 10 -5.71 -10.91 -20.56
C ILE A 10 -5.23 -10.93 -19.11
N PHE A 11 -5.10 -12.11 -18.52
CA PHE A 11 -4.62 -12.27 -17.14
C PHE A 11 -3.10 -12.26 -17.02
N ASP A 12 -2.37 -12.63 -18.07
CA ASP A 12 -0.90 -12.55 -18.13
C ASP A 12 -0.38 -11.10 -18.02
N HIS A 13 -1.22 -10.11 -18.35
CA HIS A 13 -0.90 -8.69 -18.19
C HIS A 13 -1.39 -8.10 -16.86
N PHE A 14 -2.12 -8.87 -16.07
CA PHE A 14 -2.63 -8.42 -14.78
C PHE A 14 -1.62 -8.77 -13.68
N ASP A 15 -0.53 -8.00 -13.64
CA ASP A 15 0.48 -8.18 -12.61
C ASP A 15 -0.05 -7.69 -11.26
N ARG A 16 -0.25 -8.63 -10.34
CA ARG A 16 -0.57 -8.36 -8.94
C ARG A 16 0.35 -7.32 -8.32
N ASN A 17 1.64 -7.40 -8.66
CA ASN A 17 2.64 -6.47 -8.15
C ASN A 17 2.46 -5.05 -8.71
N LEU A 18 1.74 -4.89 -9.82
CA LEU A 18 1.44 -3.58 -10.38
C LEU A 18 0.35 -2.85 -9.60
N LEU A 19 -0.61 -3.56 -9.02
CA LEU A 19 -1.74 -2.99 -8.29
C LEU A 19 -1.53 -2.92 -6.78
N THR A 20 -0.84 -3.89 -6.18
CA THR A 20 -0.57 -3.90 -4.74
C THR A 20 0.18 -2.66 -4.23
N PRO A 21 1.09 -2.02 -5.00
CA PRO A 21 1.72 -0.79 -4.56
C PRO A 21 0.78 0.40 -4.44
N TYR A 22 -0.41 0.33 -5.05
CA TYR A 22 -1.38 1.42 -5.11
C TYR A 22 -2.70 1.13 -4.39
N ALA A 23 -2.88 -0.11 -3.89
CA ALA A 23 -4.11 -0.55 -3.26
C ALA A 23 -3.83 -1.39 -2.01
N VAL A 24 -4.66 -1.23 -0.99
CA VAL A 24 -4.56 -1.93 0.29
C VAL A 24 -5.88 -2.63 0.60
N GLY A 25 -5.80 -3.89 1.05
CA GLY A 25 -6.96 -4.67 1.45
C GLY A 25 -7.58 -5.55 0.36
N PHE A 26 -7.04 -5.52 -0.86
CA PHE A 26 -7.49 -6.35 -2.00
C PHE A 26 -6.72 -7.67 -2.15
N ASP A 27 -5.78 -7.96 -1.24
CA ASP A 27 -4.92 -9.14 -1.28
C ASP A 27 -5.71 -10.46 -1.35
N ARG A 28 -6.85 -10.56 -0.66
CA ARG A 28 -7.71 -11.76 -0.73
C ARG A 28 -8.35 -11.97 -2.10
N VAL A 29 -8.61 -10.90 -2.81
CA VAL A 29 -9.11 -10.98 -4.19
C VAL A 29 -7.99 -11.47 -5.11
N PHE A 30 -6.78 -10.95 -4.91
CA PHE A 30 -5.61 -11.35 -5.68
C PHE A 30 -5.17 -12.78 -5.36
N ASP A 31 -5.25 -13.24 -4.11
CA ASP A 31 -4.94 -14.63 -3.73
C ASP A 31 -5.80 -15.65 -4.48
N ARG A 32 -7.05 -15.31 -4.79
CA ARG A 32 -7.92 -16.15 -5.61
C ARG A 32 -7.52 -16.18 -7.09
N LEU A 33 -6.91 -15.10 -7.57
CA LEU A 33 -6.41 -15.00 -8.94
C LEU A 33 -5.05 -15.68 -9.12
N ASP A 34 -4.23 -15.76 -8.07
CA ASP A 34 -2.89 -16.35 -8.11
C ASP A 34 -2.86 -17.85 -8.48
N HIS A 35 -3.96 -18.57 -8.22
CA HIS A 35 -4.09 -19.94 -8.72
C HIS A 35 -4.08 -20.03 -10.25
N TYR A 36 -4.27 -18.91 -10.94
CA TYR A 36 -4.33 -18.83 -12.40
C TYR A 36 -3.11 -18.15 -13.02
N VAL A 37 -2.28 -17.47 -12.23
CA VAL A 37 -1.15 -16.65 -12.75
C VAL A 37 0.15 -16.99 -12.01
N ALA A 38 0.58 -18.23 -12.08
CA ALA A 38 1.90 -18.62 -11.60
C ALA A 38 2.99 -18.18 -12.59
N ASN A 39 3.94 -17.37 -12.15
CA ASN A 39 5.18 -16.93 -12.79
C ASN A 39 5.12 -15.65 -13.63
N GLN A 40 5.14 -14.48 -12.99
CA GLN A 40 5.65 -13.29 -13.66
C GLN A 40 6.60 -12.48 -12.79
N SER A 41 7.60 -11.93 -13.48
CA SER A 41 8.72 -11.18 -12.93
C SER A 41 8.26 -10.04 -12.02
N ARG A 42 8.80 -9.99 -10.82
CA ARG A 42 8.56 -8.93 -9.84
C ARG A 42 9.06 -7.58 -10.38
N MET A 43 8.18 -6.78 -10.94
CA MET A 43 8.46 -5.38 -11.17
C MET A 43 8.42 -4.65 -9.83
N THR A 44 9.57 -4.20 -9.36
CA THR A 44 9.63 -3.29 -8.22
C THR A 44 9.12 -1.91 -8.65
N PRO A 45 8.10 -1.35 -7.98
CA PRO A 45 7.68 0.01 -8.28
C PRO A 45 8.82 0.98 -8.05
N THR A 46 9.21 1.69 -9.11
CA THR A 46 10.23 2.72 -9.03
C THR A 46 9.58 4.05 -8.61
N GLY A 47 10.11 4.68 -7.61
CA GLY A 47 9.64 6.00 -7.20
C GLY A 47 10.06 6.37 -5.78
N PHE A 48 10.06 7.67 -5.51
CA PHE A 48 10.37 8.22 -4.19
C PHE A 48 9.07 8.62 -3.47
N PRO A 49 8.97 8.41 -2.16
CA PRO A 49 9.86 7.63 -1.30
C PRO A 49 9.63 6.12 -1.43
N PRO A 50 10.65 5.29 -1.14
CA PRO A 50 10.48 3.85 -1.10
C PRO A 50 9.56 3.46 0.07
N TYR A 51 8.72 2.45 -0.16
CA TYR A 51 7.79 1.96 0.83
C TYR A 51 7.51 0.46 0.66
N ASN A 52 7.04 -0.15 1.73
CA ASN A 52 6.52 -1.51 1.76
C ASN A 52 5.06 -1.49 2.20
N ILE A 53 4.29 -2.46 1.75
CA ILE A 53 2.99 -2.79 2.33
C ILE A 53 3.13 -4.18 2.91
N ARG A 54 2.99 -4.30 4.24
CA ARG A 54 3.08 -5.56 4.96
C ARG A 54 1.72 -5.94 5.51
N ARG A 55 1.37 -7.21 5.37
CA ARG A 55 0.24 -7.80 6.09
C ARG A 55 0.74 -8.32 7.44
N ASP A 56 0.06 -7.93 8.52
CA ASP A 56 0.36 -8.33 9.88
C ASP A 56 -0.84 -9.09 10.47
N GLY A 57 -0.81 -10.42 10.30
CA GLY A 57 -1.94 -11.28 10.61
C GLY A 57 -3.04 -11.23 9.54
N ASP A 58 -4.26 -11.58 9.93
CA ASP A 58 -5.36 -11.78 8.97
C ASP A 58 -6.09 -10.49 8.60
N TYR A 59 -6.02 -9.47 9.46
CA TYR A 59 -6.85 -8.28 9.34
C TYR A 59 -6.08 -6.97 9.46
N ASN A 60 -4.77 -7.01 9.63
CA ASN A 60 -3.95 -5.82 9.81
C ASN A 60 -2.95 -5.64 8.67
N TYR A 61 -2.70 -4.39 8.32
CA TYR A 61 -1.72 -3.99 7.33
C TYR A 61 -0.87 -2.85 7.87
N VAL A 62 0.36 -2.80 7.45
CA VAL A 62 1.27 -1.69 7.76
C VAL A 62 1.90 -1.21 6.47
N ILE A 63 1.74 0.08 6.19
CA ILE A 63 2.53 0.77 5.16
C ILE A 63 3.77 1.33 5.86
N GLU A 64 4.94 0.91 5.41
CA GLU A 64 6.24 1.34 5.92
C GLU A 64 6.92 2.19 4.87
N MET A 65 7.13 3.46 5.14
CA MET A 65 7.70 4.42 4.19
C MET A 65 9.03 4.96 4.74
N ALA A 66 10.11 4.85 3.97
CA ALA A 66 11.42 5.35 4.37
C ALA A 66 11.50 6.86 4.13
N LEU A 67 11.55 7.63 5.22
CA LEU A 67 11.53 9.08 5.23
C LEU A 67 12.60 9.65 6.18
N ALA A 68 13.82 9.13 6.07
CA ALA A 68 14.95 9.60 6.85
C ALA A 68 15.18 11.11 6.66
N GLY A 69 15.37 11.82 7.77
CA GLY A 69 15.57 13.29 7.77
C GLY A 69 14.28 14.12 7.72
N MET A 70 13.11 13.48 7.66
CA MET A 70 11.80 14.14 7.78
C MET A 70 11.22 13.94 9.17
N SER A 71 10.49 14.93 9.64
CA SER A 71 9.71 14.89 10.88
C SER A 71 8.23 14.76 10.57
N LYS A 72 7.41 14.52 11.59
CA LYS A 72 5.95 14.51 11.46
C LYS A 72 5.38 15.83 10.91
N ASP A 73 6.04 16.94 11.21
CA ASP A 73 5.60 18.28 10.79
C ASP A 73 5.90 18.56 9.30
N ASP A 74 6.72 17.73 8.68
CA ASP A 74 7.06 17.79 7.26
C ASP A 74 6.08 16.96 6.39
N LEU A 75 5.12 16.28 7.01
CA LEU A 75 4.24 15.32 6.36
C LEU A 75 2.77 15.58 6.65
N GLU A 76 1.93 15.25 5.70
CA GLU A 76 0.49 15.18 5.87
C GLU A 76 -0.02 13.83 5.43
N VAL A 77 -0.85 13.22 6.27
CA VAL A 77 -1.55 11.95 5.99
C VAL A 77 -3.04 12.24 5.98
N GLN A 78 -3.69 11.96 4.86
CA GLN A 78 -5.11 12.23 4.66
C GLN A 78 -5.82 10.97 4.17
N VAL A 79 -7.01 10.73 4.68
CA VAL A 79 -7.93 9.70 4.17
C VAL A 79 -9.18 10.40 3.67
N ALA A 80 -9.49 10.23 2.40
CA ALA A 80 -10.68 10.78 1.77
C ALA A 80 -11.14 9.88 0.62
N ASP A 81 -12.45 9.70 0.50
CA ASP A 81 -13.08 8.99 -0.63
C ASP A 81 -12.45 7.60 -0.93
N GLY A 82 -12.15 6.84 0.12
CA GLY A 82 -11.52 5.52 -0.01
C GLY A 82 -10.05 5.54 -0.44
N ASN A 83 -9.40 6.70 -0.38
CA ASN A 83 -7.98 6.85 -0.67
C ASN A 83 -7.21 7.34 0.56
N LEU A 84 -6.08 6.69 0.81
CA LEU A 84 -5.06 7.16 1.74
C LEU A 84 -4.00 7.90 0.96
N THR A 85 -3.76 9.15 1.32
CA THR A 85 -2.75 9.98 0.68
C THR A 85 -1.73 10.46 1.69
N VAL A 86 -0.45 10.29 1.37
CA VAL A 86 0.68 10.84 2.13
C VAL A 86 1.40 11.83 1.23
N ARG A 87 1.59 13.04 1.72
CA ARG A 87 2.34 14.07 1.00
C ARG A 87 3.33 14.78 1.89
N SER A 88 4.41 15.25 1.28
CA SER A 88 5.35 16.13 1.95
C SER A 88 4.84 17.56 1.93
N ILE A 89 4.99 18.24 3.05
CA ILE A 89 4.81 19.69 3.16
C ILE A 89 6.14 20.35 2.76
N ASP A 90 6.06 21.57 2.21
CA ASP A 90 7.25 22.31 1.79
C ASP A 90 8.21 22.52 2.97
N LYS A 91 9.37 21.90 2.87
CA LYS A 91 10.50 22.14 3.77
C LYS A 91 11.51 23.07 3.09
N LYS A 92 11.93 24.12 3.78
CA LYS A 92 13.07 24.90 3.33
C LYS A 92 14.30 23.98 3.37
N GLU A 93 14.99 23.87 2.24
CA GLU A 93 16.28 23.18 2.21
C GLU A 93 17.29 23.96 3.09
N ASP A 94 18.10 23.23 3.84
CA ASP A 94 19.23 23.86 4.53
C ASP A 94 20.17 24.50 3.50
N GLU A 95 20.48 25.78 3.69
CA GLU A 95 21.30 26.60 2.78
C GLU A 95 22.80 26.27 2.91
N GLY A 96 23.17 25.04 3.28
CA GLY A 96 24.56 24.62 3.37
C GLY A 96 25.14 24.23 2.02
N GLU A 97 26.44 24.48 1.81
CA GLU A 97 27.18 23.96 0.66
C GLU A 97 27.35 22.43 0.77
N LEU A 98 26.67 21.68 -0.10
CA LEU A 98 26.79 20.23 -0.16
C LEU A 98 27.91 19.83 -1.13
N LEU A 99 28.93 19.16 -0.63
CA LEU A 99 29.98 18.56 -1.47
C LEU A 99 29.50 17.31 -2.22
N HIS A 100 28.51 16.61 -1.67
CA HIS A 100 27.86 15.46 -2.27
C HIS A 100 26.42 15.38 -1.81
N ARG A 101 25.48 15.11 -2.73
CA ARG A 101 24.06 14.93 -2.43
C ARG A 101 23.62 13.50 -2.75
N GLY A 102 23.54 12.64 -1.74
CA GLY A 102 22.98 11.29 -1.84
C GLY A 102 21.56 11.18 -1.28
N ILE A 103 21.18 12.05 -0.34
CA ILE A 103 19.85 12.12 0.25
C ILE A 103 19.09 13.30 -0.37
N SER A 104 17.90 13.01 -0.88
CA SER A 104 17.05 14.02 -1.52
C SER A 104 15.75 14.20 -0.73
N PHE A 105 15.48 15.42 -0.30
CA PHE A 105 14.20 15.81 0.30
C PHE A 105 13.24 16.29 -0.80
N ARG A 106 12.89 15.38 -1.71
CA ARG A 106 11.97 15.71 -2.79
C ARG A 106 10.54 15.83 -2.28
N LYS A 107 9.82 16.77 -2.87
CA LYS A 107 8.36 16.78 -2.74
C LYS A 107 7.80 15.49 -3.32
N PHE A 108 6.86 14.91 -2.61
CA PHE A 108 6.16 13.72 -3.06
C PHE A 108 4.70 13.75 -2.63
N THR A 109 3.91 13.02 -3.39
CA THR A 109 2.54 12.64 -3.03
C THR A 109 2.38 11.17 -3.40
N ARG A 110 1.99 10.37 -2.42
CA ARG A 110 1.66 8.95 -2.59
C ARG A 110 0.23 8.71 -2.18
N SER A 111 -0.49 7.96 -3.00
CA SER A 111 -1.87 7.57 -2.72
C SER A 111 -2.06 6.08 -2.91
N TRP A 112 -2.89 5.51 -2.03
CA TRP A 112 -3.31 4.11 -2.09
C TRP A 112 -4.83 4.05 -2.02
N THR A 113 -5.43 3.26 -2.88
CA THR A 113 -6.85 2.96 -2.80
C THR A 113 -7.08 1.92 -1.70
N LEU A 114 -7.98 2.22 -0.77
CA LEU A 114 -8.38 1.34 0.30
C LEU A 114 -9.64 0.56 -0.11
N ALA A 115 -9.70 -0.73 0.25
CA ALA A 115 -10.97 -1.45 0.18
C ALA A 115 -11.98 -0.82 1.14
N ASP A 116 -13.28 -0.94 0.87
CA ASP A 116 -14.37 -0.29 1.61
C ASP A 116 -14.36 -0.62 3.11
N ASP A 117 -13.86 -1.80 3.46
CA ASP A 117 -13.78 -2.32 4.82
C ASP A 117 -12.39 -2.16 5.47
N VAL A 118 -11.51 -1.39 4.85
CA VAL A 118 -10.19 -1.05 5.42
C VAL A 118 -10.20 0.36 6.00
N ILE A 119 -9.80 0.46 7.25
CA ILE A 119 -9.68 1.73 7.97
C ILE A 119 -8.23 1.99 8.38
N VAL A 120 -7.85 3.25 8.43
CA VAL A 120 -6.58 3.69 8.99
C VAL A 120 -6.74 3.86 10.49
N LYS A 121 -5.90 3.16 11.27
CA LYS A 121 -5.93 3.18 12.73
C LYS A 121 -5.08 4.31 13.28
N ASP A 122 -3.85 4.37 12.86
CA ASP A 122 -2.88 5.39 13.27
C ASP A 122 -1.75 5.54 12.25
N ALA A 123 -0.97 6.58 12.43
CA ALA A 123 0.28 6.81 11.73
C ALA A 123 1.31 7.37 12.69
N LYS A 124 2.54 6.83 12.66
CA LYS A 124 3.64 7.28 13.52
C LYS A 124 4.95 7.36 12.77
N MET A 125 5.78 8.32 13.17
CA MET A 125 7.19 8.39 12.76
C MET A 125 8.06 7.71 13.79
N GLU A 126 8.87 6.77 13.36
CA GLU A 126 9.79 6.04 14.22
C GLU A 126 11.04 5.63 13.43
N ASN A 127 12.23 5.92 13.95
CA ASN A 127 13.52 5.54 13.35
C ASN A 127 13.65 5.93 11.86
N GLY A 128 13.15 7.09 11.45
CA GLY A 128 13.19 7.55 10.07
C GLY A 128 12.18 6.87 9.14
N MET A 129 11.25 6.11 9.71
CA MET A 129 10.16 5.44 8.98
C MET A 129 8.82 6.05 9.36
N LEU A 130 7.96 6.27 8.37
CA LEU A 130 6.54 6.50 8.60
C LEU A 130 5.84 5.14 8.55
N LEU A 131 5.20 4.78 9.66
CA LEU A 131 4.43 3.56 9.82
C LEU A 131 2.95 3.93 9.86
N ILE A 132 2.17 3.44 8.91
CA ILE A 132 0.72 3.64 8.87
C ILE A 132 0.05 2.30 9.09
N HIS A 133 -0.69 2.18 10.18
CA HIS A 133 -1.41 0.97 10.55
C HIS A 133 -2.85 1.03 10.03
N LEU A 134 -3.23 -0.03 9.33
CA LEU A 134 -4.57 -0.19 8.78
C LEU A 134 -5.17 -1.49 9.30
N GLU A 135 -6.49 -1.51 9.40
CA GLU A 135 -7.25 -2.69 9.82
C GLU A 135 -8.37 -2.97 8.82
N HIS A 136 -8.51 -4.24 8.45
CA HIS A 136 -9.65 -4.73 7.70
C HIS A 136 -10.77 -5.06 8.69
N VAL A 137 -11.80 -4.25 8.74
CA VAL A 137 -12.97 -4.44 9.59
C VAL A 137 -13.94 -5.39 8.91
N VAL A 138 -14.06 -6.62 9.44
CA VAL A 138 -15.06 -7.57 8.96
C VAL A 138 -16.37 -7.30 9.66
N PRO A 139 -17.44 -6.91 8.95
CA PRO A 139 -18.76 -6.77 9.54
C PRO A 139 -19.20 -8.06 10.22
N GLU A 140 -19.88 -7.96 11.36
CA GLU A 140 -20.38 -9.10 12.13
C GLU A 140 -21.20 -10.10 11.28
N GLU A 141 -21.94 -9.58 10.30
CA GLU A 141 -22.74 -10.38 9.36
C GLU A 141 -21.91 -11.29 8.45
N LYS A 142 -20.63 -10.92 8.22
CA LYS A 142 -19.69 -11.67 7.38
C LYS A 142 -18.79 -12.61 8.19
N LYS A 143 -18.86 -12.56 9.53
CA LYS A 143 -18.07 -13.46 10.37
C LYS A 143 -18.63 -14.88 10.32
N PRO A 144 -17.78 -15.91 10.32
CA PRO A 144 -18.23 -17.29 10.39
C PRO A 144 -19.06 -17.51 11.67
N ARG A 145 -20.27 -18.04 11.52
CA ARG A 145 -21.11 -18.43 12.66
C ARG A 145 -21.48 -19.90 12.58
N THR A 146 -21.45 -20.56 13.70
CA THR A 146 -21.93 -21.95 13.80
C THR A 146 -23.45 -21.95 13.89
N VAL A 147 -24.08 -22.64 12.94
CA VAL A 147 -25.54 -22.84 12.95
C VAL A 147 -25.82 -24.20 13.58
N LYS A 148 -26.68 -24.23 14.62
CA LYS A 148 -27.14 -25.49 15.21
C LYS A 148 -28.14 -26.16 14.27
N ILE A 149 -27.87 -27.40 13.94
CA ILE A 149 -28.80 -28.26 13.22
C ILE A 149 -29.89 -28.72 14.22
N LYS A 150 -31.13 -28.48 13.85
CA LYS A 150 -32.27 -28.97 14.64
C LYS A 150 -32.65 -30.40 14.24
#